data_ed9d7fd4c60106750b758cb6e11ba6db
#
_entry.id   ed9d7fd4c60106750b758cb6e11ba6db
#
_cell.length_a   1.000
_cell.length_b   1.000
_cell.length_c   1.000
_cell.angle_alpha   90.00
_cell.angle_beta   90.00
_cell.angle_gamma   90.00
#
_symmetry.space_group_name_H-M   'P 1'
#
loop_
_entity.id
_entity.type
_entity.pdbx_description
1 polymer ?
#
loop_
_entity_poly.entity_id
_entity_poly.type
_entity_poly.pdbx_seq_one_letter_code
_entity_poly.pdbx_strand_id
1 'polypeptide(L)'
;SAILYDLAIMDHSKGWTQQFHLGALRNNNSRILRQLGPDTGFDSIGDFSHAQSLSRFFDRLDSTDQLAKTIIYNLNPSDNYLIGTMIGNFNDGSTPGKMQFGSGWWFLDQKEAMEWQMNALSNLGLLSRFLGMLTDSRSFLSYPRHEYFRRILCNLFGSDIENGELPHDFDLIGETVQNICYHNAKNYFQFEQPTR
;
A
#
# COMPACT_ATOMS: atom_id res chain seq x y z
N SER A 1 13.68 10.07 -12.23
CA SER A 1 15.09 10.40 -12.45
C SER A 1 15.88 9.15 -12.84
N ALA A 2 17.05 9.31 -13.47
CA ALA A 2 17.90 8.19 -13.89
C ALA A 2 18.29 7.31 -12.68
N ILE A 3 18.70 7.92 -11.57
CA ILE A 3 19.09 7.20 -10.35
C ILE A 3 17.98 6.27 -9.84
N LEU A 4 16.72 6.73 -9.79
CA LEU A 4 15.62 5.89 -9.34
C LEU A 4 15.39 4.69 -10.27
N TYR A 5 15.61 4.87 -11.56
CA TYR A 5 15.51 3.79 -12.55
C TYR A 5 16.64 2.75 -12.36
N ASP A 6 17.87 3.20 -12.16
CA ASP A 6 19.02 2.32 -11.94
C ASP A 6 18.85 1.52 -10.63
N LEU A 7 18.36 2.18 -9.57
CA LEU A 7 18.01 1.49 -8.31
C LEU A 7 16.91 0.43 -8.51
N ALA A 8 15.88 0.74 -9.29
CA ALA A 8 14.82 -0.21 -9.58
C ALA A 8 15.31 -1.47 -10.31
N ILE A 9 16.26 -1.33 -11.24
CA ILE A 9 16.93 -2.48 -11.90
C ILE A 9 17.73 -3.30 -10.87
N MET A 10 18.43 -2.65 -9.97
CA MET A 10 19.17 -3.33 -8.89
C MET A 10 18.21 -4.09 -7.97
N ASP A 11 17.08 -3.50 -7.58
CA ASP A 11 16.05 -4.15 -6.76
C ASP A 11 15.50 -5.39 -7.46
N HIS A 12 15.19 -5.29 -8.75
CA HIS A 12 14.76 -6.45 -9.54
C HIS A 12 15.83 -7.55 -9.55
N SER A 13 17.10 -7.20 -9.80
CA SER A 13 18.20 -8.17 -9.86
C SER A 13 18.46 -8.90 -8.53
N LYS A 14 18.06 -8.30 -7.41
CA LYS A 14 18.16 -8.86 -6.06
C LYS A 14 16.89 -9.56 -5.59
N GLY A 15 15.81 -9.54 -6.36
CA GLY A 15 14.50 -10.04 -5.95
C GLY A 15 13.86 -9.21 -4.82
N TRP A 16 14.30 -7.96 -4.65
CA TRP A 16 13.78 -7.07 -3.63
C TRP A 16 12.42 -6.48 -4.03
N THR A 17 11.69 -6.02 -3.03
CA THR A 17 10.40 -5.33 -3.21
C THR A 17 10.61 -3.83 -3.10
N GLN A 18 10.13 -3.09 -4.09
CA GLN A 18 10.10 -1.63 -4.05
C GLN A 18 8.87 -1.13 -3.31
N GLN A 19 9.02 -0.05 -2.53
CA GLN A 19 7.92 0.60 -1.85
C GLN A 19 7.99 2.11 -2.09
N PHE A 20 6.94 2.66 -2.72
CA PHE A 20 6.85 4.09 -3.04
C PHE A 20 5.80 4.77 -2.16
N HIS A 21 6.21 5.78 -1.41
CA HIS A 21 5.35 6.64 -0.62
C HIS A 21 5.20 7.98 -1.32
N LEU A 22 3.99 8.30 -1.79
CA LEU A 22 3.73 9.42 -2.70
C LEU A 22 2.76 10.43 -2.09
N GLY A 23 2.93 11.70 -2.44
CA GLY A 23 1.92 12.73 -2.21
C GLY A 23 2.14 13.63 -0.99
N ALA A 24 3.27 13.55 -0.30
CA ALA A 24 3.54 14.43 0.83
C ALA A 24 4.03 15.83 0.36
N LEU A 25 3.33 16.88 0.78
CA LEU A 25 3.78 18.26 0.67
C LEU A 25 4.47 18.67 1.95
N ARG A 26 5.80 18.80 1.89
CA ARG A 26 6.67 18.94 3.05
C ARG A 26 6.95 20.37 3.44
N ASN A 27 7.14 20.62 4.76
CA ASN A 27 7.66 21.85 5.32
C ASN A 27 6.86 23.11 4.92
N ASN A 28 5.54 23.05 5.00
CA ASN A 28 4.63 24.12 4.53
C ASN A 28 4.78 25.44 5.28
N ASN A 29 5.30 25.42 6.51
CA ASN A 29 5.50 26.60 7.34
C ASN A 29 6.97 26.98 7.41
N SER A 30 7.42 27.90 6.56
CA SER A 30 8.82 28.31 6.47
C SER A 30 9.34 29.00 7.75
N ARG A 31 8.47 29.63 8.54
CA ARG A 31 8.85 30.24 9.82
C ARG A 31 9.25 29.14 10.84
N ILE A 32 8.43 28.12 10.94
CA ILE A 32 8.68 27.01 11.85
C ILE A 32 9.83 26.14 11.35
N LEU A 33 9.95 25.93 10.04
CA LEU A 33 11.12 25.23 9.47
C LEU A 33 12.45 25.87 9.86
N ARG A 34 12.49 27.22 9.88
CA ARG A 34 13.72 27.93 10.35
C ARG A 34 13.98 27.78 11.85
N GLN A 35 12.92 27.62 12.66
CA GLN A 35 13.04 27.53 14.11
C GLN A 35 13.32 26.10 14.61
N LEU A 36 12.66 25.11 14.02
CA LEU A 36 12.66 23.73 14.51
C LEU A 36 13.37 22.73 13.57
N GLY A 37 13.66 23.13 12.33
CA GLY A 37 14.20 22.24 11.31
C GLY A 37 13.11 21.41 10.59
N PRO A 38 13.53 20.49 9.70
CA PRO A 38 12.62 19.62 8.96
C PRO A 38 12.01 18.51 9.85
N ASP A 39 10.99 17.84 9.34
CA ASP A 39 10.34 16.69 9.99
C ASP A 39 9.74 16.97 11.38
N THR A 40 9.25 18.18 11.59
CA THR A 40 8.67 18.64 12.85
C THR A 40 7.13 18.75 12.82
N GLY A 41 6.48 18.11 11.82
CA GLY A 41 5.01 17.96 11.79
C GLY A 41 4.27 19.03 10.98
N PHE A 42 4.96 19.86 10.19
CA PHE A 42 4.35 20.93 9.39
C PHE A 42 4.24 20.53 7.91
N ASP A 43 3.70 19.34 7.69
CA ASP A 43 3.48 18.74 6.38
C ASP A 43 1.97 18.61 6.10
N SER A 44 1.61 18.43 4.85
CA SER A 44 0.22 18.19 4.42
C SER A 44 0.14 17.21 3.25
N ILE A 45 -1.09 16.84 2.91
CA ILE A 45 -1.39 16.13 1.68
C ILE A 45 -1.16 17.08 0.49
N GLY A 46 -0.44 16.61 -0.52
CA GLY A 46 -0.26 17.31 -1.79
C GLY A 46 -1.21 16.79 -2.87
N ASP A 47 -1.40 17.60 -3.90
CA ASP A 47 -2.23 17.33 -5.09
C ASP A 47 -1.37 17.10 -6.35
N PHE A 48 -0.27 16.39 -6.22
CA PHE A 48 0.68 16.17 -7.31
C PHE A 48 0.10 15.26 -8.40
N SER A 49 0.43 15.56 -9.66
CA SER A 49 0.08 14.71 -10.78
C SER A 49 1.02 13.50 -10.87
N HIS A 50 0.51 12.31 -10.55
CA HIS A 50 1.29 11.07 -10.50
C HIS A 50 1.11 10.16 -11.73
N ALA A 51 -0.04 10.17 -12.40
CA ALA A 51 -0.44 9.17 -13.38
C ALA A 51 0.60 8.95 -14.49
N GLN A 52 0.99 10.00 -15.21
CA GLN A 52 1.90 9.87 -16.35
C GLN A 52 3.32 9.47 -15.93
N SER A 53 3.81 9.99 -14.80
CA SER A 53 5.15 9.69 -14.32
C SER A 53 5.28 8.25 -13.85
N LEU A 54 4.27 7.74 -13.13
CA LEU A 54 4.20 6.33 -12.70
C LEU A 54 4.10 5.40 -13.92
N SER A 55 3.18 5.68 -14.85
CA SER A 55 3.01 4.88 -16.05
C SER A 55 4.33 4.75 -16.83
N ARG A 56 4.99 5.87 -17.13
CA ARG A 56 6.27 5.86 -17.86
C ARG A 56 7.40 5.16 -17.09
N PHE A 57 7.41 5.28 -15.77
CA PHE A 57 8.43 4.65 -14.95
C PHE A 57 8.28 3.13 -14.95
N PHE A 58 7.07 2.64 -14.73
CA PHE A 58 6.79 1.21 -14.72
C PHE A 58 6.89 0.59 -16.11
N ASP A 59 6.34 1.21 -17.15
CA ASP A 59 6.44 0.76 -18.53
C ASP A 59 7.89 0.59 -18.96
N ARG A 60 8.76 1.54 -18.62
CA ARG A 60 10.18 1.46 -18.94
C ARG A 60 10.88 0.26 -18.29
N LEU A 61 10.49 -0.13 -17.09
CA LEU A 61 11.02 -1.30 -16.38
C LEU A 61 10.39 -2.60 -16.90
N ASP A 62 9.09 -2.58 -17.11
CA ASP A 62 8.31 -3.74 -17.54
C ASP A 62 8.66 -4.15 -18.97
N SER A 63 8.85 -3.18 -19.87
CA SER A 63 9.22 -3.44 -21.28
C SER A 63 10.54 -4.21 -21.46
N THR A 64 11.37 -4.27 -20.42
CA THR A 64 12.64 -5.03 -20.40
C THR A 64 12.61 -6.17 -19.38
N ASP A 65 11.44 -6.52 -18.88
CA ASP A 65 11.22 -7.56 -17.84
C ASP A 65 12.06 -7.32 -16.56
N GLN A 66 12.17 -6.04 -16.16
CA GLN A 66 12.96 -5.60 -15.00
C GLN A 66 12.12 -4.89 -13.93
N LEU A 67 10.79 -4.97 -14.02
CA LEU A 67 9.91 -4.44 -12.99
C LEU A 67 9.87 -5.39 -11.79
N ALA A 68 10.39 -4.95 -10.66
CA ALA A 68 10.35 -5.68 -9.41
C ALA A 68 8.94 -5.70 -8.81
N LYS A 69 8.72 -6.57 -7.82
CA LYS A 69 7.53 -6.48 -6.94
C LYS A 69 7.46 -5.07 -6.37
N THR A 70 6.30 -4.43 -6.49
CA THR A 70 6.18 -3.01 -6.15
C THR A 70 4.91 -2.72 -5.35
N ILE A 71 5.06 -1.93 -4.28
CA ILE A 71 3.96 -1.45 -3.45
C ILE A 71 3.89 0.07 -3.56
N ILE A 72 2.72 0.61 -3.83
CA ILE A 72 2.49 2.06 -3.95
C ILE A 72 1.58 2.50 -2.80
N TYR A 73 2.04 3.48 -2.04
CA TYR A 73 1.28 4.14 -0.98
C TYR A 73 1.02 5.59 -1.40
N ASN A 74 -0.25 5.97 -1.53
CA ASN A 74 -0.63 7.36 -1.75
C ASN A 74 -0.96 8.03 -0.41
N LEU A 75 -0.77 9.34 -0.36
CA LEU A 75 -1.18 10.17 0.77
C LEU A 75 -2.45 10.97 0.49
N ASN A 76 -2.76 11.23 -0.79
CA ASN A 76 -3.98 11.88 -1.20
C ASN A 76 -5.05 10.83 -1.50
N PRO A 77 -6.19 10.76 -0.77
CA PRO A 77 -7.23 9.76 -1.01
C PRO A 77 -7.88 9.88 -2.39
N SER A 78 -7.81 11.06 -3.05
CA SER A 78 -8.29 11.22 -4.43
C SER A 78 -7.51 10.38 -5.45
N ASP A 79 -6.30 9.91 -5.10
CA ASP A 79 -5.48 9.05 -5.93
C ASP A 79 -5.80 7.56 -5.80
N ASN A 80 -6.74 7.16 -4.93
CA ASN A 80 -7.05 5.75 -4.69
C ASN A 80 -7.43 5.00 -5.97
N TYR A 81 -8.31 5.59 -6.78
CA TYR A 81 -8.72 4.99 -8.07
C TYR A 81 -7.62 5.04 -9.12
N LEU A 82 -6.80 6.10 -9.11
CA LEU A 82 -5.61 6.19 -9.97
C LEU A 82 -4.64 5.04 -9.67
N ILE A 83 -4.31 4.82 -8.40
CA ILE A 83 -3.40 3.74 -8.00
C ILE A 83 -4.01 2.38 -8.28
N GLY A 84 -5.27 2.16 -7.90
CA GLY A 84 -5.99 0.90 -8.15
C GLY A 84 -5.98 0.49 -9.62
N THR A 85 -6.19 1.44 -10.54
CA THR A 85 -6.14 1.18 -11.98
C THR A 85 -4.70 1.05 -12.50
N MET A 86 -3.76 1.81 -11.97
CA MET A 86 -2.34 1.78 -12.40
C MET A 86 -1.71 0.42 -12.13
N ILE A 87 -1.90 -0.15 -10.94
CA ILE A 87 -1.30 -1.46 -10.59
C ILE A 87 -1.82 -2.60 -11.47
N GLY A 88 -3.06 -2.49 -11.96
CA GLY A 88 -3.66 -3.49 -12.85
C GLY A 88 -2.94 -3.66 -14.19
N ASN A 89 -2.19 -2.64 -14.65
CA ASN A 89 -1.51 -2.68 -15.94
C ASN A 89 -0.20 -3.50 -15.93
N PHE A 90 0.37 -3.77 -14.75
CA PHE A 90 1.72 -4.30 -14.62
C PHE A 90 1.80 -5.61 -13.80
N ASN A 91 0.68 -6.32 -13.67
CA ASN A 91 0.66 -7.69 -13.13
C ASN A 91 0.91 -8.68 -14.27
N ASP A 92 1.98 -9.45 -14.18
CA ASP A 92 2.46 -10.37 -15.21
C ASP A 92 2.20 -11.86 -14.89
N GLY A 93 1.60 -12.16 -13.75
CA GLY A 93 1.32 -13.52 -13.30
C GLY A 93 2.50 -14.25 -12.64
N SER A 94 3.69 -13.66 -12.57
CA SER A 94 4.87 -14.25 -11.92
C SER A 94 4.71 -14.37 -10.40
N THR A 95 4.02 -13.40 -9.80
CA THR A 95 3.73 -13.35 -8.37
C THR A 95 2.29 -12.88 -8.18
N PRO A 96 1.47 -13.58 -7.38
CA PRO A 96 0.12 -13.14 -7.06
C PRO A 96 0.11 -11.73 -6.45
N GLY A 97 -0.48 -10.76 -7.15
CA GLY A 97 -0.47 -9.37 -6.74
C GLY A 97 0.94 -8.75 -6.77
N LYS A 98 1.73 -8.98 -7.81
CA LYS A 98 3.07 -8.39 -8.00
C LYS A 98 3.09 -6.89 -7.75
N MET A 99 2.08 -6.19 -8.27
CA MET A 99 1.85 -4.79 -8.00
C MET A 99 0.80 -4.66 -6.91
N GLN A 100 1.10 -3.93 -5.86
CA GLN A 100 0.25 -3.74 -4.70
C GLN A 100 -0.16 -2.29 -4.50
N PHE A 101 -1.41 -2.09 -4.14
CA PHE A 101 -1.88 -0.85 -3.54
C PHE A 101 -1.68 -0.98 -2.03
N GLY A 102 -0.74 -0.23 -1.47
CA GLY A 102 -0.40 -0.30 -0.05
C GLY A 102 -1.52 0.24 0.86
N SER A 103 -1.43 -0.10 2.13
CA SER A 103 -2.40 0.38 3.13
C SER A 103 -2.40 1.90 3.28
N GLY A 104 -3.49 2.44 3.81
CA GLY A 104 -3.50 3.83 4.27
C GLY A 104 -2.34 4.07 5.24
N TRP A 105 -1.58 5.14 5.04
CA TRP A 105 -0.43 5.49 5.86
C TRP A 105 -0.44 6.97 6.22
N TRP A 106 0.23 7.35 7.27
CA TRP A 106 0.35 8.70 7.78
C TRP A 106 -1.03 9.36 7.99
N PHE A 107 -1.40 10.40 7.19
CA PHE A 107 -2.71 11.04 7.29
C PHE A 107 -3.88 10.12 6.95
N LEU A 108 -3.64 9.07 6.17
CA LEU A 108 -4.65 8.07 5.81
C LEU A 108 -4.66 6.84 6.73
N ASP A 109 -3.82 6.83 7.77
CA ASP A 109 -3.77 5.76 8.75
C ASP A 109 -4.85 5.96 9.83
N GLN A 110 -6.07 5.93 9.40
CA GLN A 110 -7.28 6.08 10.21
C GLN A 110 -8.46 5.37 9.53
N LYS A 111 -9.54 5.14 10.28
CA LYS A 111 -10.64 4.27 9.89
C LYS A 111 -11.19 4.55 8.49
N GLU A 112 -11.66 5.77 8.26
CA GLU A 112 -12.35 6.13 7.01
C GLU A 112 -11.44 5.95 5.79
N ALA A 113 -10.19 6.39 5.89
CA ALA A 113 -9.26 6.28 4.77
C ALA A 113 -8.78 4.86 4.51
N MET A 114 -8.68 4.02 5.53
CA MET A 114 -8.43 2.57 5.36
C MET A 114 -9.61 1.90 4.65
N GLU A 115 -10.86 2.22 5.04
CA GLU A 115 -12.06 1.71 4.38
C GLU A 115 -12.11 2.18 2.90
N TRP A 116 -11.83 3.46 2.62
CA TRP A 116 -11.78 3.98 1.25
C TRP A 116 -10.74 3.28 0.38
N GLN A 117 -9.55 3.02 0.94
CA GLN A 117 -8.48 2.34 0.23
C GLN A 117 -8.87 0.88 -0.07
N MET A 118 -9.39 0.14 0.92
CA MET A 118 -9.82 -1.24 0.74
C MET A 118 -10.98 -1.36 -0.25
N ASN A 119 -11.96 -0.45 -0.19
CA ASN A 119 -13.06 -0.40 -1.14
C ASN A 119 -12.58 -0.09 -2.57
N ALA A 120 -11.66 0.86 -2.73
CA ALA A 120 -11.06 1.13 -4.04
C ALA A 120 -10.31 -0.09 -4.59
N LEU A 121 -9.53 -0.77 -3.74
CA LEU A 121 -8.81 -1.98 -4.14
C LEU A 121 -9.77 -3.15 -4.45
N SER A 122 -10.84 -3.31 -3.69
CA SER A 122 -11.88 -4.33 -3.95
C SER A 122 -12.53 -4.15 -5.32
N ASN A 123 -12.80 -2.89 -5.69
CA ASN A 123 -13.46 -2.57 -6.97
C ASN A 123 -12.51 -2.69 -8.19
N LEU A 124 -11.23 -2.45 -8.03
CA LEU A 124 -10.29 -2.26 -9.14
C LEU A 124 -9.15 -3.28 -9.18
N GLY A 125 -9.03 -4.13 -8.17
CA GLY A 125 -7.96 -5.10 -8.05
C GLY A 125 -8.37 -6.35 -7.27
N LEU A 126 -7.41 -6.94 -6.57
CA LEU A 126 -7.58 -8.18 -5.82
C LEU A 126 -7.41 -7.92 -4.31
N LEU A 127 -8.47 -7.54 -3.62
CA LEU A 127 -8.44 -7.34 -2.16
C LEU A 127 -7.96 -8.61 -1.43
N SER A 128 -8.31 -9.80 -1.92
CA SER A 128 -7.84 -11.08 -1.36
C SER A 128 -6.32 -11.27 -1.40
N ARG A 129 -5.59 -10.49 -2.20
CA ARG A 129 -4.11 -10.50 -2.30
C ARG A 129 -3.46 -9.29 -1.64
N PHE A 130 -4.25 -8.46 -0.98
CA PHE A 130 -3.75 -7.30 -0.26
C PHE A 130 -2.77 -7.71 0.86
N LEU A 131 -1.68 -6.95 1.02
CA LEU A 131 -0.63 -7.25 2.01
C LEU A 131 -0.97 -6.76 3.42
N GLY A 132 -2.10 -6.08 3.57
CA GLY A 132 -2.58 -5.60 4.85
C GLY A 132 -1.85 -4.36 5.35
N MET A 133 -1.89 -4.17 6.67
CA MET A 133 -1.39 -2.99 7.35
C MET A 133 0.13 -2.94 7.40
N LEU A 134 0.68 -1.78 7.05
CA LEU A 134 2.04 -1.37 7.35
C LEU A 134 1.97 -0.13 8.25
N THR A 135 2.59 -0.15 9.42
CA THR A 135 2.51 0.99 10.35
C THR A 135 3.37 2.18 9.92
N ASP A 136 4.45 1.94 9.22
CA ASP A 136 5.45 2.95 8.82
C ASP A 136 5.81 3.89 9.99
N SER A 137 6.04 3.32 11.16
CA SER A 137 6.24 4.06 12.41
C SER A 137 7.62 3.84 12.99
N ARG A 138 8.13 4.88 13.67
CA ARG A 138 9.38 4.84 14.42
C ARG A 138 9.19 4.45 15.88
N SER A 139 7.97 4.12 16.30
CA SER A 139 7.62 3.84 17.71
C SER A 139 7.12 2.42 17.89
N PHE A 140 7.63 1.72 18.90
CA PHE A 140 7.09 0.43 19.33
C PHE A 140 5.63 0.51 19.81
N LEU A 141 5.17 1.68 20.24
CA LEU A 141 3.77 1.92 20.59
C LEU A 141 2.82 1.85 19.37
N SER A 142 3.35 1.73 18.17
CA SER A 142 2.54 1.59 16.95
C SER A 142 2.07 0.16 16.67
N TYR A 143 2.60 -0.86 17.34
CA TYR A 143 2.17 -2.25 17.12
C TYR A 143 0.68 -2.50 17.34
N PRO A 144 -0.03 -1.86 18.30
CA PRO A 144 -1.48 -1.96 18.41
C PRO A 144 -2.26 -1.53 17.18
N ARG A 145 -1.65 -0.77 16.25
CA ARG A 145 -2.29 -0.36 14.98
C ARG A 145 -2.59 -1.54 14.06
N HIS A 146 -1.84 -2.64 14.17
CA HIS A 146 -2.19 -3.89 13.48
C HIS A 146 -3.51 -4.48 13.98
N GLU A 147 -3.77 -4.40 15.30
CA GLU A 147 -5.07 -4.81 15.85
C GLU A 147 -6.18 -3.85 15.41
N TYR A 148 -5.91 -2.55 15.42
CA TYR A 148 -6.84 -1.54 14.92
C TYR A 148 -7.25 -1.81 13.46
N PHE A 149 -6.29 -2.07 12.60
CA PHE A 149 -6.54 -2.45 11.21
C PHE A 149 -7.40 -3.72 11.09
N ARG A 150 -7.07 -4.78 11.85
CA ARG A 150 -7.86 -6.02 11.82
C ARG A 150 -9.31 -5.80 12.23
N ARG A 151 -9.56 -4.94 13.20
CA ARG A 151 -10.92 -4.57 13.62
C ARG A 151 -11.67 -3.84 12.51
N ILE A 152 -11.02 -2.91 11.81
CA ILE A 152 -11.61 -2.21 10.67
C ILE A 152 -11.95 -3.20 9.55
N LEU A 153 -10.99 -4.05 9.19
CA LEU A 153 -11.18 -5.06 8.13
C LEU A 153 -12.35 -6.02 8.45
N CYS A 154 -12.37 -6.57 9.67
CA CYS A 154 -13.45 -7.46 10.10
C CYS A 154 -14.81 -6.75 10.15
N ASN A 155 -14.83 -5.49 10.58
CA ASN A 155 -16.06 -4.71 10.63
C ASN A 155 -16.59 -4.38 9.24
N LEU A 156 -15.71 -4.03 8.30
CA LEU A 156 -16.06 -3.81 6.89
C LEU A 156 -16.69 -5.07 6.29
N PHE A 157 -16.03 -6.22 6.38
CA PHE A 157 -16.55 -7.48 5.85
C PHE A 157 -17.81 -7.93 6.57
N GLY A 158 -17.91 -7.74 7.88
CA GLY A 158 -19.11 -8.06 8.65
C GLY A 158 -20.32 -7.25 8.19
N SER A 159 -20.12 -5.95 7.97
CA SER A 159 -21.18 -5.07 7.46
C SER A 159 -21.62 -5.47 6.04
N ASP A 160 -20.66 -5.82 5.17
CA ASP A 160 -20.94 -6.26 3.81
C ASP A 160 -21.71 -7.61 3.79
N ILE A 161 -21.41 -8.51 4.73
CA ILE A 161 -22.17 -9.77 4.90
C ILE A 161 -23.59 -9.47 5.39
N GLU A 162 -23.74 -8.61 6.40
CA GLU A 162 -25.06 -8.23 6.94
C GLU A 162 -25.94 -7.55 5.88
N ASN A 163 -25.34 -6.75 5.01
CA ASN A 163 -26.01 -6.07 3.91
C ASN A 163 -26.28 -6.98 2.69
N GLY A 164 -25.76 -8.23 2.68
CA GLY A 164 -25.88 -9.14 1.56
C GLY A 164 -24.97 -8.83 0.38
N GLU A 165 -23.94 -8.02 0.57
CA GLU A 165 -22.95 -7.66 -0.45
C GLU A 165 -21.85 -8.72 -0.57
N LEU A 166 -21.60 -9.47 0.52
CA LEU A 166 -20.74 -10.64 0.56
C LEU A 166 -21.53 -11.90 0.98
N PRO A 167 -21.10 -13.10 0.55
CA PRO A 167 -21.74 -14.33 0.96
C PRO A 167 -21.59 -14.58 2.47
N HIS A 168 -22.62 -15.15 3.09
CA HIS A 168 -22.59 -15.59 4.49
C HIS A 168 -21.79 -16.90 4.64
N ASP A 169 -20.52 -16.85 4.25
CA ASP A 169 -19.57 -17.97 4.30
C ASP A 169 -18.36 -17.56 5.13
N PHE A 170 -18.40 -17.87 6.42
CA PHE A 170 -17.35 -17.51 7.37
C PHE A 170 -16.04 -18.25 7.14
N ASP A 171 -16.04 -19.41 6.50
CA ASP A 171 -14.81 -20.13 6.19
C ASP A 171 -14.06 -19.40 5.07
N LEU A 172 -14.74 -19.06 3.98
CA LEU A 172 -14.17 -18.31 2.86
C LEU A 172 -13.71 -16.91 3.28
N ILE A 173 -14.57 -16.17 3.98
CA ILE A 173 -14.25 -14.80 4.41
C ILE A 173 -13.17 -14.81 5.48
N GLY A 174 -13.20 -15.76 6.43
CA GLY A 174 -12.19 -15.92 7.46
C GLY A 174 -10.82 -16.24 6.89
N GLU A 175 -10.73 -17.10 5.88
CA GLU A 175 -9.47 -17.37 5.15
C GLU A 175 -8.95 -16.09 4.47
N THR A 176 -9.82 -15.32 3.83
CA THR A 176 -9.45 -14.05 3.18
C THR A 176 -8.90 -13.05 4.21
N VAL A 177 -9.53 -12.90 5.37
CA VAL A 177 -9.06 -12.05 6.46
C VAL A 177 -7.69 -12.50 6.96
N GLN A 178 -7.47 -13.80 7.17
CA GLN A 178 -6.17 -14.34 7.60
C GLN A 178 -5.08 -14.09 6.55
N ASN A 179 -5.43 -14.25 5.27
CA ASN A 179 -4.52 -13.97 4.17
C ASN A 179 -4.09 -12.49 4.16
N ILE A 180 -5.02 -11.55 4.25
CA ILE A 180 -4.74 -10.12 4.30
C ILE A 180 -3.92 -9.75 5.54
N CYS A 181 -4.24 -10.33 6.70
CA CYS A 181 -3.59 -9.98 7.96
C CYS A 181 -2.20 -10.60 8.13
N TYR A 182 -1.87 -11.67 7.39
CA TYR A 182 -0.62 -12.39 7.62
C TYR A 182 -0.06 -13.13 6.40
N HIS A 183 -0.83 -14.05 5.81
CA HIS A 183 -0.27 -15.01 4.84
C HIS A 183 0.19 -14.34 3.55
N ASN A 184 -0.51 -13.32 3.07
CA ASN A 184 -0.13 -12.60 1.86
C ASN A 184 1.24 -11.95 2.03
N ALA A 185 1.48 -11.23 3.12
CA ALA A 185 2.77 -10.59 3.40
C ALA A 185 3.88 -11.63 3.56
N LYS A 186 3.64 -12.72 4.31
CA LYS A 186 4.58 -13.81 4.47
C LYS A 186 5.01 -14.41 3.14
N ASN A 187 4.06 -14.69 2.26
CA ASN A 187 4.32 -15.31 0.96
C ASN A 187 4.94 -14.33 -0.06
N TYR A 188 4.58 -13.06 0.02
CA TYR A 188 5.05 -12.03 -0.89
C TYR A 188 6.51 -11.65 -0.60
N PHE A 189 6.88 -11.42 0.66
CA PHE A 189 8.22 -10.99 1.05
C PHE A 189 9.18 -12.17 1.24
N GLN A 190 8.69 -13.35 1.64
CA GLN A 190 9.49 -14.56 1.88
C GLN A 190 10.63 -14.36 2.87
N PHE A 191 10.44 -13.48 3.87
CA PHE A 191 11.42 -13.31 4.94
C PHE A 191 11.59 -14.61 5.73
N GLU A 192 12.84 -14.90 6.14
CA GLU A 192 13.13 -15.99 7.06
C GLU A 192 12.30 -15.82 8.34
N GLN A 193 11.60 -16.89 8.71
CA GLN A 193 10.81 -16.87 9.94
C GLN A 193 11.71 -17.28 11.11
N PRO A 194 11.56 -16.64 12.29
CA PRO A 194 12.28 -17.06 13.48
C PRO A 194 11.99 -18.53 13.75
N THR A 195 13.03 -19.35 13.93
CA THR A 195 12.89 -20.71 14.47
C THR A 195 12.37 -20.58 15.89
N ARG A 196 11.26 -21.26 16.19
CA ARG A 196 10.69 -21.33 17.54
C ARG A 196 11.56 -22.22 18.43
#